data_2e097bbee18b96751ce99ad1ae04adff
#
_entry.id   2e097bbee18b96751ce99ad1ae04adff
#
_cell.length_a   1.000
_cell.length_b   1.000
_cell.length_c   1.000
_cell.angle_alpha   90.00
_cell.angle_beta   90.00
_cell.angle_gamma   90.00
#
_symmetry.space_group_name_H-M   'P 1'
#
loop_
_entity.id
_entity.type
_entity.pdbx_description
1 polymer ?
#
loop_
_entity_poly.entity_id
_entity_poly.type
_entity_poly.pdbx_seq_one_letter_code
_entity_poly.pdbx_strand_id
1 'polypeptide(L)'
;FRDALPQISRIPAPKPGFKKYEDGRLRPDGKPGFNTLSGKLDFFSDRAAKFGYPGLPEYKPMTVLSKEFDLRLMNGSRKPYITHSKTRTDQPYLMEIEDCLHVNINPRDAEARGIKEGDTILITSPYGGPVEAKAVVSLIVPVGTIDAQYGWLDNQNTQKLMNRGNRDPLSGYPSYFENPVRIEKKA
;
A
#
# COMPACT_ATOMS: atom_id res chain seq x y z
N PHE A 1 24.23 -22.22 2.74
CA PHE A 1 23.37 -21.24 3.42
C PHE A 1 23.77 -21.07 4.90
N ARG A 2 24.02 -22.16 5.62
CA ARG A 2 24.48 -22.10 7.02
C ARG A 2 25.84 -21.42 7.19
N ASP A 3 26.74 -21.59 6.24
CA ASP A 3 28.08 -21.00 6.30
C ASP A 3 28.10 -19.50 5.99
N ALA A 4 27.08 -18.98 5.36
CA ALA A 4 26.93 -17.55 5.09
C ALA A 4 26.40 -16.74 6.30
N LEU A 5 25.67 -17.37 7.23
CA LEU A 5 25.06 -16.71 8.38
C LEU A 5 26.08 -16.02 9.31
N PRO A 6 27.25 -16.60 9.62
CA PRO A 6 28.28 -15.93 10.42
C PRO A 6 28.87 -14.69 9.74
N GLN A 7 28.86 -14.63 8.41
CA GLN A 7 29.32 -13.46 7.66
C GLN A 7 28.31 -12.35 7.64
N ILE A 8 27.02 -12.68 7.53
CA ILE A 8 25.91 -11.71 7.61
C ILE A 8 25.86 -11.08 9.00
N SER A 9 26.09 -11.85 10.06
CA SER A 9 26.11 -11.34 11.44
C SER A 9 27.28 -10.39 11.73
N ARG A 10 28.29 -10.31 10.85
CA ARG A 10 29.41 -9.39 10.95
C ARG A 10 29.17 -8.04 10.30
N ILE A 11 28.03 -7.82 9.64
CA ILE A 11 27.66 -6.49 9.16
C ILE A 11 27.42 -5.64 10.41
N PRO A 12 28.25 -4.63 10.67
CA PRO A 12 28.08 -3.80 11.85
C PRO A 12 26.71 -3.14 11.80
N ALA A 13 25.94 -3.28 12.86
CA ALA A 13 24.70 -2.51 12.97
C ALA A 13 25.04 -1.01 12.86
N PRO A 14 24.22 -0.23 12.15
CA PRO A 14 24.38 1.21 12.10
C PRO A 14 24.44 1.76 13.50
N LYS A 15 25.46 2.59 13.79
CA LYS A 15 25.55 3.24 15.10
C LYS A 15 24.26 4.04 15.35
N PRO A 16 23.70 4.00 16.58
CA PRO A 16 22.60 4.87 16.93
C PRO A 16 22.92 6.33 16.58
N GLY A 17 22.00 7.03 15.92
CA GLY A 17 22.23 8.42 15.48
C GLY A 17 23.08 8.60 14.24
N PHE A 18 23.39 7.52 13.50
CA PHE A 18 24.11 7.62 12.26
C PHE A 18 23.34 8.43 11.18
N LYS A 19 23.92 9.51 10.78
CA LYS A 19 23.33 10.45 9.81
C LYS A 19 24.18 10.50 8.54
N LYS A 20 23.75 9.82 7.50
CA LYS A 20 24.46 9.71 6.22
C LYS A 20 24.80 11.06 5.59
N TYR A 21 23.98 12.09 5.86
CA TYR A 21 24.20 13.43 5.33
C TYR A 21 25.37 14.17 6.02
N GLU A 22 25.72 13.80 7.24
CA GLU A 22 26.88 14.38 7.94
C GLU A 22 28.19 13.78 7.46
N ASP A 23 28.19 12.53 7.02
CA ASP A 23 29.38 11.80 6.58
C ASP A 23 29.66 11.92 5.07
N GLY A 24 28.91 12.72 4.33
CA GLY A 24 29.05 12.89 2.89
C GLY A 24 28.58 11.71 2.03
N ARG A 25 27.95 10.68 2.63
CA ARG A 25 27.54 9.46 1.91
C ARG A 25 26.29 9.60 1.03
N LEU A 26 25.58 10.72 1.13
CA LEU A 26 24.43 10.99 0.29
C LEU A 26 24.78 11.74 -0.99
N ARG A 27 25.97 12.31 -1.08
CA ARG A 27 26.40 13.12 -2.23
C ARG A 27 27.48 12.41 -3.03
N PRO A 28 27.41 12.49 -4.37
CA PRO A 28 28.45 11.91 -5.23
C PRO A 28 29.83 12.54 -5.02
N ASP A 29 29.88 13.81 -4.56
CA ASP A 29 31.11 14.57 -4.30
C ASP A 29 31.72 14.30 -2.91
N GLY A 30 31.10 13.43 -2.12
CA GLY A 30 31.57 13.05 -0.78
C GLY A 30 31.45 14.15 0.30
N LYS A 31 30.86 15.30 -0.02
CA LYS A 31 30.69 16.40 0.94
C LYS A 31 29.45 16.17 1.82
N PRO A 32 29.45 16.66 3.08
CA PRO A 32 28.26 16.68 3.90
C PRO A 32 27.07 17.35 3.21
N GLY A 33 25.86 16.85 3.48
CA GLY A 33 24.63 17.37 2.92
C GLY A 33 23.83 16.31 2.14
N PHE A 34 22.82 16.76 1.43
CA PHE A 34 21.90 15.95 0.63
C PHE A 34 22.27 16.04 -0.86
N ASN A 35 21.90 15.02 -1.62
CA ASN A 35 22.09 15.03 -3.09
C ASN A 35 20.98 15.84 -3.78
N THR A 36 20.98 17.14 -3.50
CA THR A 36 20.07 18.15 -4.03
C THR A 36 20.87 19.34 -4.59
N LEU A 37 20.25 20.21 -5.36
CA LEU A 37 20.92 21.39 -5.88
C LEU A 37 21.39 22.34 -4.77
N SER A 38 20.60 22.47 -3.70
CA SER A 38 20.94 23.29 -2.54
C SER A 38 21.94 22.63 -1.59
N GLY A 39 22.17 21.33 -1.72
CA GLY A 39 22.93 20.52 -0.74
C GLY A 39 22.18 20.30 0.58
N LYS A 40 20.95 20.83 0.71
CA LYS A 40 20.08 20.72 1.88
C LYS A 40 18.90 19.82 1.59
N LEU A 41 18.10 19.50 2.60
CA LEU A 41 16.82 18.85 2.40
C LEU A 41 15.85 19.88 1.78
N ASP A 42 15.47 19.64 0.52
CA ASP A 42 14.55 20.52 -0.19
C ASP A 42 13.12 20.09 0.10
N PHE A 43 12.33 20.96 0.72
CA PHE A 43 10.89 20.78 0.89
C PHE A 43 10.12 21.24 -0.36
N PHE A 44 10.64 22.24 -1.06
CA PHE A 44 10.11 22.70 -2.33
C PHE A 44 10.82 22.00 -3.48
N SER A 45 10.04 21.41 -4.40
CA SER A 45 10.56 20.71 -5.56
C SER A 45 10.63 21.63 -6.79
N ASP A 46 11.80 22.22 -7.04
CA ASP A 46 12.05 22.98 -8.27
C ASP A 46 11.83 22.14 -9.54
N ARG A 47 12.03 20.83 -9.42
CA ARG A 47 11.79 19.90 -10.52
C ARG A 47 10.31 19.79 -10.86
N ALA A 48 9.44 19.68 -9.86
CA ALA A 48 7.99 19.68 -10.06
C ALA A 48 7.53 21.02 -10.67
N ALA A 49 8.01 22.13 -10.13
CA ALA A 49 7.69 23.46 -10.62
C ALA A 49 8.07 23.66 -12.11
N LYS A 50 9.21 23.13 -12.55
CA LYS A 50 9.63 23.16 -13.97
C LYS A 50 8.67 22.44 -14.91
N PHE A 51 7.93 21.48 -14.41
CA PHE A 51 6.89 20.74 -15.17
C PHE A 51 5.49 21.34 -14.98
N GLY A 52 5.37 22.52 -14.36
CA GLY A 52 4.11 23.20 -14.17
C GLY A 52 3.25 22.67 -13.01
N TYR A 53 3.83 21.87 -12.10
CA TYR A 53 3.17 21.38 -10.91
C TYR A 53 3.54 22.20 -9.67
N PRO A 54 2.70 22.22 -8.63
CA PRO A 54 3.07 22.84 -7.37
C PRO A 54 4.38 22.26 -6.84
N GLY A 55 5.29 23.13 -6.46
CA GLY A 55 6.58 22.70 -5.86
C GLY A 55 6.43 22.13 -4.46
N LEU A 56 5.31 22.43 -3.79
CA LEU A 56 4.88 21.84 -2.53
C LEU A 56 3.59 21.04 -2.77
N PRO A 57 3.39 19.90 -2.08
CA PRO A 57 2.11 19.22 -2.09
C PRO A 57 1.01 20.11 -1.53
N GLU A 58 -0.11 20.21 -2.23
CA GLU A 58 -1.31 20.88 -1.77
C GLU A 58 -2.33 19.85 -1.31
N TYR A 59 -3.01 20.15 -0.20
CA TYR A 59 -4.10 19.29 0.26
C TYR A 59 -5.25 19.33 -0.76
N LYS A 60 -5.67 18.15 -1.17
CA LYS A 60 -6.91 17.97 -1.95
C LYS A 60 -7.87 17.12 -1.12
N PRO A 61 -9.16 17.51 -1.05
CA PRO A 61 -10.15 16.67 -0.37
C PRO A 61 -10.19 15.27 -0.96
N MET A 62 -10.38 14.29 -0.10
CA MET A 62 -10.57 12.91 -0.54
C MET A 62 -11.81 12.78 -1.42
N THR A 63 -11.80 11.82 -2.35
CA THR A 63 -12.94 11.48 -3.20
C THR A 63 -14.21 11.28 -2.35
N VAL A 64 -15.29 11.95 -2.73
CA VAL A 64 -16.59 11.79 -2.08
C VAL A 64 -17.14 10.41 -2.44
N LEU A 65 -17.54 9.66 -1.41
CA LEU A 65 -18.20 8.36 -1.59
C LEU A 65 -19.63 8.53 -2.06
N SER A 66 -20.11 7.61 -2.86
CA SER A 66 -21.51 7.53 -3.29
C SER A 66 -22.28 6.59 -2.35
N LYS A 67 -23.62 6.59 -2.48
CA LYS A 67 -24.45 5.62 -1.75
C LYS A 67 -24.21 4.17 -2.20
N GLU A 68 -23.79 3.98 -3.44
CA GLU A 68 -23.51 2.66 -4.00
C GLU A 68 -22.10 2.15 -3.59
N PHE A 69 -21.12 3.05 -3.57
CA PHE A 69 -19.74 2.73 -3.22
C PHE A 69 -19.39 3.54 -1.96
N ASP A 70 -19.82 3.03 -0.82
CA ASP A 70 -19.86 3.73 0.45
C ASP A 70 -18.66 3.46 1.37
N LEU A 71 -17.70 2.67 0.90
CA LEU A 71 -16.48 2.35 1.62
C LEU A 71 -15.25 2.84 0.84
N ARG A 72 -14.18 3.16 1.56
CA ARG A 72 -12.86 3.42 1.01
C ARG A 72 -11.99 2.17 1.08
N LEU A 73 -11.42 1.79 -0.05
CA LEU A 73 -10.42 0.75 -0.11
C LEU A 73 -9.03 1.36 0.14
N MET A 74 -8.40 0.92 1.20
CA MET A 74 -6.96 1.03 1.40
C MET A 74 -6.29 -0.22 0.81
N ASN A 75 -5.54 -0.02 -0.26
CA ASN A 75 -4.91 -1.13 -0.98
C ASN A 75 -3.40 -0.94 -0.99
N GLY A 76 -2.69 -1.55 -0.11
CA GLY A 76 -1.24 -1.39 -0.03
C GLY A 76 -0.63 -1.93 1.24
N SER A 77 -1.44 -2.44 2.13
CA SER A 77 -0.93 -3.07 3.35
C SER A 77 -0.05 -4.27 3.02
N ARG A 78 0.97 -4.47 3.82
CA ARG A 78 1.91 -5.58 3.70
C ARG A 78 2.03 -6.30 5.02
N LYS A 79 1.99 -7.60 4.96
CA LYS A 79 2.35 -8.43 6.12
C LYS A 79 3.86 -8.72 6.11
N PRO A 80 4.49 -8.89 7.28
CA PRO A 80 5.94 -9.07 7.35
C PRO A 80 6.49 -10.25 6.55
N TYR A 81 5.70 -11.28 6.37
CA TYR A 81 6.07 -12.53 5.68
C TYR A 81 5.58 -12.58 4.22
N ILE A 82 4.86 -11.56 3.75
CA ILE A 82 4.34 -11.53 2.38
C ILE A 82 5.00 -10.41 1.59
N THR A 83 5.67 -10.81 0.53
CA THR A 83 6.29 -9.92 -0.46
C THR A 83 5.36 -9.73 -1.66
N HIS A 84 5.90 -9.49 -2.84
CA HIS A 84 5.09 -9.34 -4.04
C HIS A 84 4.41 -10.65 -4.48
N SER A 85 3.30 -10.53 -5.17
CA SER A 85 2.41 -11.62 -5.62
C SER A 85 3.12 -12.83 -6.21
N LYS A 86 4.00 -12.60 -7.17
CA LYS A 86 4.73 -13.67 -7.84
C LYS A 86 5.57 -14.49 -6.84
N THR A 87 6.28 -13.81 -5.96
CA THR A 87 7.08 -14.46 -4.92
C THR A 87 6.21 -15.33 -4.00
N ARG A 88 5.02 -14.87 -3.65
CA ARG A 88 4.09 -15.63 -2.80
C ARG A 88 3.64 -16.91 -3.49
N THR A 89 3.17 -16.83 -4.74
CA THR A 89 2.66 -17.99 -5.48
C THR A 89 3.75 -19.01 -5.79
N ASP A 90 4.99 -18.57 -5.90
CA ASP A 90 6.14 -19.43 -6.15
C ASP A 90 6.73 -20.08 -4.87
N GLN A 91 6.18 -19.73 -3.70
CA GLN A 91 6.64 -20.20 -2.40
C GLN A 91 5.51 -20.92 -1.65
N PRO A 92 5.35 -22.24 -1.78
CA PRO A 92 4.24 -23.00 -1.20
C PRO A 92 4.03 -22.75 0.29
N TYR A 93 5.11 -22.63 1.05
CA TYR A 93 5.03 -22.38 2.51
C TYR A 93 4.40 -21.00 2.86
N LEU A 94 4.48 -20.02 1.99
CA LEU A 94 3.78 -18.74 2.20
C LEU A 94 2.28 -18.89 1.97
N MET A 95 1.88 -19.75 1.04
CA MET A 95 0.48 -20.08 0.78
C MET A 95 -0.13 -20.92 1.92
N GLU A 96 0.67 -21.68 2.66
CA GLU A 96 0.21 -22.36 3.88
C GLU A 96 -0.09 -21.37 5.03
N ILE A 97 0.62 -20.25 5.08
CA ILE A 97 0.38 -19.20 6.08
C ILE A 97 -0.87 -18.38 5.74
N GLU A 98 -1.05 -18.06 4.46
CA GLU A 98 -2.18 -17.27 3.96
C GLU A 98 -2.49 -17.66 2.53
N ASP A 99 -3.56 -18.41 2.35
CA ASP A 99 -3.96 -19.05 1.09
C ASP A 99 -4.80 -18.18 0.17
N CYS A 100 -5.36 -17.09 0.69
CA CYS A 100 -6.25 -16.20 -0.05
C CYS A 100 -6.15 -14.74 0.42
N LEU A 101 -6.76 -13.85 -0.34
CA LEU A 101 -6.88 -12.44 0.03
C LEU A 101 -7.77 -12.31 1.27
N HIS A 102 -7.21 -11.71 2.33
CA HIS A 102 -7.93 -11.29 3.51
C HIS A 102 -8.14 -9.77 3.51
N VAL A 103 -9.32 -9.34 3.92
CA VAL A 103 -9.72 -7.93 3.94
C VAL A 103 -10.22 -7.55 5.32
N ASN A 104 -9.57 -6.57 5.94
CA ASN A 104 -9.99 -6.03 7.22
C ASN A 104 -11.22 -5.14 7.04
N ILE A 105 -12.25 -5.39 7.84
CA ILE A 105 -13.52 -4.68 7.82
C ILE A 105 -13.86 -4.27 9.25
N ASN A 106 -14.28 -3.01 9.46
CA ASN A 106 -14.71 -2.58 10.77
C ASN A 106 -15.98 -3.36 11.20
N PRO A 107 -16.11 -3.76 12.48
CA PRO A 107 -17.29 -4.52 12.96
C PRO A 107 -18.63 -3.87 12.61
N ARG A 108 -18.73 -2.54 12.70
CA ARG A 108 -19.97 -1.81 12.35
C ARG A 108 -20.32 -1.93 10.86
N ASP A 109 -19.30 -1.86 9.99
CA ASP A 109 -19.49 -1.98 8.55
C ASP A 109 -19.85 -3.42 8.16
N ALA A 110 -19.25 -4.40 8.84
CA ALA A 110 -19.55 -5.82 8.64
C ALA A 110 -20.97 -6.17 9.09
N GLU A 111 -21.38 -5.72 10.28
CA GLU A 111 -22.71 -5.94 10.83
C GLU A 111 -23.81 -5.34 9.94
N ALA A 112 -23.63 -4.09 9.49
CA ALA A 112 -24.55 -3.41 8.59
C ALA A 112 -24.81 -4.15 7.27
N ARG A 113 -23.91 -5.07 6.89
CA ARG A 113 -23.95 -5.86 5.64
C ARG A 113 -24.18 -7.35 5.88
N GLY A 114 -24.39 -7.77 7.13
CA GLY A 114 -24.56 -9.18 7.50
C GLY A 114 -23.33 -10.04 7.25
N ILE A 115 -22.15 -9.42 7.22
CA ILE A 115 -20.86 -10.08 7.01
C ILE A 115 -20.28 -10.50 8.37
N LYS A 116 -19.80 -11.73 8.44
CA LYS A 116 -19.16 -12.31 9.64
C LYS A 116 -17.69 -12.61 9.36
N GLU A 117 -16.95 -12.83 10.44
CA GLU A 117 -15.57 -13.31 10.36
C GLU A 117 -15.46 -14.56 9.47
N GLY A 118 -14.51 -14.55 8.53
CA GLY A 118 -14.25 -15.65 7.61
C GLY A 118 -15.21 -15.80 6.43
N ASP A 119 -16.25 -14.97 6.35
CA ASP A 119 -17.16 -14.99 5.18
C ASP A 119 -16.39 -14.68 3.89
N THR A 120 -16.80 -15.33 2.81
CA THR A 120 -16.33 -14.91 1.48
C THR A 120 -17.13 -13.70 1.04
N ILE A 121 -16.42 -12.66 0.63
CA ILE A 121 -16.99 -11.39 0.17
C ILE A 121 -16.58 -11.08 -1.25
N LEU A 122 -17.39 -10.29 -1.93
CA LEU A 122 -17.11 -9.70 -3.23
C LEU A 122 -16.93 -8.19 -3.06
N ILE A 123 -15.85 -7.66 -3.61
CA ILE A 123 -15.51 -6.25 -3.59
C ILE A 123 -15.63 -5.71 -5.00
N THR A 124 -16.39 -4.65 -5.19
CA THR A 124 -16.59 -3.99 -6.48
C THR A 124 -16.32 -2.49 -6.34
N SER A 125 -15.74 -1.89 -7.36
CA SER A 125 -15.52 -0.45 -7.48
C SER A 125 -16.17 0.08 -8.76
N PRO A 126 -16.33 1.40 -8.92
CA PRO A 126 -16.75 2.00 -10.20
C PRO A 126 -15.80 1.69 -11.35
N TYR A 127 -14.58 1.22 -11.03
CA TYR A 127 -13.50 1.00 -12.00
C TYR A 127 -13.36 -0.47 -12.41
N GLY A 128 -13.98 -1.39 -11.67
CA GLY A 128 -13.95 -2.81 -11.96
C GLY A 128 -14.21 -3.71 -10.75
N GLY A 129 -14.03 -4.99 -10.95
CA GLY A 129 -14.35 -6.08 -10.03
C GLY A 129 -15.30 -7.10 -10.66
N PRO A 130 -15.92 -8.01 -9.90
CA PRO A 130 -15.67 -8.20 -8.48
C PRO A 130 -14.29 -8.81 -8.17
N VAL A 131 -13.81 -8.54 -6.96
CA VAL A 131 -12.65 -9.17 -6.36
C VAL A 131 -13.10 -9.98 -5.17
N GLU A 132 -12.69 -11.24 -5.11
CA GLU A 132 -13.07 -12.16 -4.04
C GLU A 132 -12.05 -12.10 -2.89
N ALA A 133 -12.55 -12.10 -1.65
CA ALA A 133 -11.72 -12.06 -0.46
C ALA A 133 -12.39 -12.76 0.73
N LYS A 134 -11.61 -13.07 1.77
CA LYS A 134 -12.10 -13.46 3.09
C LYS A 134 -12.22 -12.23 3.99
N ALA A 135 -13.34 -12.10 4.65
CA ALA A 135 -13.57 -11.04 5.62
C ALA A 135 -12.82 -11.30 6.93
N VAL A 136 -12.09 -10.29 7.40
CA VAL A 136 -11.51 -10.23 8.74
C VAL A 136 -12.16 -9.08 9.49
N VAL A 137 -12.98 -9.37 10.47
CA VAL A 137 -13.69 -8.37 11.24
C VAL A 137 -12.79 -7.82 12.34
N SER A 138 -12.36 -6.57 12.19
CA SER A 138 -11.30 -6.00 13.02
C SER A 138 -11.46 -4.50 13.26
N LEU A 139 -11.08 -4.06 14.46
CA LEU A 139 -11.01 -2.64 14.82
C LEU A 139 -9.77 -1.92 14.26
N ILE A 140 -8.90 -2.63 13.54
CA ILE A 140 -7.67 -2.05 12.97
C ILE A 140 -7.98 -1.00 11.88
N VAL A 141 -9.16 -1.08 11.27
CA VAL A 141 -9.63 -0.12 10.27
C VAL A 141 -10.79 0.73 10.82
N PRO A 142 -10.83 2.03 10.50
CA PRO A 142 -11.95 2.88 10.90
C PRO A 142 -13.22 2.53 10.13
N VAL A 143 -14.36 2.93 10.68
CA VAL A 143 -15.66 2.84 9.99
C VAL A 143 -15.60 3.54 8.64
N GLY A 144 -16.21 2.95 7.63
CA GLY A 144 -16.21 3.46 6.25
C GLY A 144 -14.94 3.14 5.46
N THR A 145 -14.06 2.29 6.01
CA THR A 145 -12.80 1.91 5.36
C THR A 145 -12.60 0.41 5.43
N ILE A 146 -12.10 -0.16 4.35
CA ILE A 146 -11.59 -1.53 4.31
C ILE A 146 -10.13 -1.53 3.91
N ASP A 147 -9.36 -2.47 4.43
CA ASP A 147 -7.95 -2.63 4.11
C ASP A 147 -7.71 -3.98 3.45
N ALA A 148 -7.21 -3.92 2.23
CA ALA A 148 -6.89 -5.09 1.42
C ALA A 148 -5.40 -5.12 1.07
N GLN A 149 -4.82 -6.28 1.17
CA GLN A 149 -3.46 -6.51 0.75
C GLN A 149 -3.37 -6.57 -0.77
N TYR A 150 -2.43 -5.84 -1.36
CA TYR A 150 -2.19 -5.96 -2.81
C TYR A 150 -1.33 -7.16 -3.16
N GLY A 151 -1.32 -7.51 -4.44
CA GLY A 151 -0.42 -8.53 -4.97
C GLY A 151 -1.01 -9.92 -5.02
N TRP A 152 -2.30 -10.09 -4.86
CA TRP A 152 -3.03 -11.31 -5.21
C TRP A 152 -3.32 -11.33 -6.71
N LEU A 153 -3.52 -12.52 -7.27
CA LEU A 153 -3.73 -12.74 -8.71
C LEU A 153 -5.20 -13.11 -9.00
N ASP A 154 -5.53 -13.20 -10.26
CA ASP A 154 -6.81 -13.67 -10.79
C ASP A 154 -8.03 -12.96 -10.19
N ASN A 155 -8.98 -13.70 -9.60
CA ASN A 155 -10.20 -13.18 -8.99
C ASN A 155 -9.95 -12.43 -7.67
N GLN A 156 -8.74 -12.51 -7.11
CA GLN A 156 -8.33 -11.83 -5.88
C GLN A 156 -7.44 -10.60 -6.15
N ASN A 157 -7.28 -10.22 -7.40
CA ASN A 157 -6.42 -9.11 -7.79
C ASN A 157 -7.07 -7.74 -7.53
N THR A 158 -6.70 -7.11 -6.41
CA THR A 158 -7.19 -5.80 -5.98
C THR A 158 -6.85 -4.65 -6.93
N GLN A 159 -5.89 -4.83 -7.85
CA GLN A 159 -5.59 -3.84 -8.89
C GLN A 159 -6.77 -3.61 -9.86
N LYS A 160 -7.71 -4.55 -9.94
CA LYS A 160 -8.94 -4.39 -10.72
C LYS A 160 -9.87 -3.31 -10.16
N LEU A 161 -9.74 -2.99 -8.87
CA LEU A 161 -10.58 -2.04 -8.16
C LEU A 161 -10.08 -0.59 -8.24
N MET A 162 -8.90 -0.38 -8.81
CA MET A 162 -8.22 0.91 -8.76
C MET A 162 -8.59 1.82 -9.92
N ASN A 163 -8.68 3.12 -9.62
CA ASN A 163 -8.80 4.15 -10.65
C ASN A 163 -7.50 4.29 -11.44
N ARG A 164 -7.47 3.73 -12.65
CA ARG A 164 -6.30 3.80 -13.52
C ARG A 164 -6.08 5.18 -14.13
N GLY A 165 -7.10 6.04 -14.13
CA GLY A 165 -7.00 7.41 -14.62
C GLY A 165 -6.41 8.39 -13.60
N ASN A 166 -6.46 8.07 -12.31
CA ASN A 166 -5.92 8.90 -11.23
C ASN A 166 -4.49 8.47 -10.90
N ARG A 167 -3.55 8.96 -11.68
CA ARG A 167 -2.12 8.69 -11.47
C ARG A 167 -1.39 9.98 -11.15
N ASP A 168 -0.35 9.86 -10.33
CA ASP A 168 0.57 10.97 -10.16
C ASP A 168 1.18 11.37 -11.50
N PRO A 169 1.07 12.61 -11.92
CA PRO A 169 1.45 13.02 -13.28
C PRO A 169 2.95 13.00 -13.53
N LEU A 170 3.77 13.03 -12.48
CA LEU A 170 5.24 13.00 -12.60
C LEU A 170 5.80 11.58 -12.55
N SER A 171 5.28 10.75 -11.66
CA SER A 171 5.76 9.39 -11.45
C SER A 171 4.93 8.31 -12.13
N GLY A 172 3.70 8.63 -12.54
CA GLY A 172 2.73 7.66 -13.05
C GLY A 172 2.14 6.74 -11.96
N TYR A 173 2.43 7.01 -10.68
CA TYR A 173 2.05 6.15 -9.57
C TYR A 173 0.53 6.21 -9.33
N PRO A 174 -0.16 5.07 -9.24
CA PRO A 174 -1.60 5.05 -9.03
C PRO A 174 -1.97 5.35 -7.58
N SER A 175 -3.20 5.85 -7.36
CA SER A 175 -3.74 6.05 -6.02
C SER A 175 -4.15 4.71 -5.40
N TYR A 176 -3.50 4.33 -4.30
CA TYR A 176 -3.79 3.08 -3.58
C TYR A 176 -4.79 3.24 -2.43
N PHE A 177 -5.08 4.46 -1.97
CA PHE A 177 -5.70 4.66 -0.66
C PHE A 177 -7.09 5.30 -0.68
N GLU A 178 -7.66 5.57 -1.83
CA GLU A 178 -8.91 6.36 -1.91
C GLU A 178 -9.94 5.75 -2.86
N ASN A 179 -9.80 4.50 -3.21
CA ASN A 179 -10.70 3.92 -4.19
C ASN A 179 -12.06 3.63 -3.54
N PRO A 180 -13.16 4.22 -4.07
CA PRO A 180 -14.50 3.91 -3.58
C PRO A 180 -14.87 2.47 -3.94
N VAL A 181 -15.43 1.75 -2.98
CA VAL A 181 -15.84 0.37 -3.16
C VAL A 181 -17.14 0.08 -2.42
N ARG A 182 -17.82 -0.99 -2.85
CA ARG A 182 -18.83 -1.69 -2.08
C ARG A 182 -18.38 -3.12 -1.80
N ILE A 183 -18.88 -3.69 -0.73
CA ILE A 183 -18.69 -5.09 -0.39
C ILE A 183 -20.03 -5.77 -0.17
N GLU A 184 -20.09 -7.02 -0.57
CA GLU A 184 -21.26 -7.87 -0.35
C GLU A 184 -20.82 -9.29 -0.01
N LYS A 185 -21.62 -10.00 0.77
CA LYS A 185 -21.37 -11.40 1.06
C LYS A 185 -21.62 -12.22 -0.21
N LYS A 186 -20.67 -13.10 -0.54
CA LYS A 186 -20.85 -14.05 -1.62
C LYS A 186 -21.89 -15.11 -1.22
N ALA A 187 -22.91 -15.27 -2.04
CA ALA A 187 -23.95 -16.28 -1.85
C ALA A 187 -23.39 -17.72 -1.98
#